data_2a33d88e8b148be576e7aec9b9b81ae5
#
_entry.id   2a33d88e8b148be576e7aec9b9b81ae5
#
_cell.length_a   1.000
_cell.length_b   1.000
_cell.length_c   1.000
_cell.angle_alpha   90.00
_cell.angle_beta   90.00
_cell.angle_gamma   90.00
#
_symmetry.space_group_name_H-M   'P 1'
#
loop_
_entity.id
_entity.type
_entity.pdbx_description
1 polymer ?
#
loop_
_entity_poly.entity_id
_entity_poly.type
_entity_poly.pdbx_seq_one_letter_code
_entity_poly.pdbx_strand_id
1 'polypeptide(L)'
;MKIDGPFYAQLGDAASEAARLAGIGYDGVYTLEGSWDPFYPLVLATEHAPQLDIATGIAVAFPRNPMHLAYQAWDLQTFSKGRFSLGIGSQVKAHIENRFGTDFSPPAARMREYIEALKAIFTCWQDSSRLAFEGKYYRHTLMTPMFNPGPNPFGVPPILLGALGPLMTEVAGEVADGLIVHPFSNLPFLKEAALPAVHRGLAKSGRQRQDFTLQINAIVITGESADAMAAATDSVRGLLGFYASTPAYRPPMEAVGYGDLQPELNRLSKEGRWDELGAYINDDFLDAFTTRGEPAEIAGKLLEKYGEDADRLAIYAPYAAPDSLSLIHISEPTRL
;
A
#
# COMPACT_ATOMS: atom_id res chain seq x y z
N MET A 1 -1.89 -4.60 16.69
CA MET A 1 -1.28 -4.25 15.40
C MET A 1 -0.98 -5.53 14.63
N LYS A 2 -1.24 -5.58 13.32
CA LYS A 2 -0.94 -6.73 12.44
C LYS A 2 0.29 -6.47 11.58
N ILE A 3 1.00 -7.53 11.19
CA ILE A 3 2.21 -7.44 10.36
C ILE A 3 1.96 -8.13 9.03
N ASP A 4 2.20 -7.40 7.93
CA ASP A 4 2.01 -7.87 6.57
C ASP A 4 3.35 -8.10 5.87
N GLY A 5 3.50 -9.29 5.28
CA GLY A 5 4.64 -9.65 4.46
C GLY A 5 4.48 -9.23 3.00
N PRO A 6 5.58 -8.86 2.31
CA PRO A 6 5.54 -8.62 0.88
C PRO A 6 5.33 -9.94 0.12
N PHE A 7 4.39 -9.95 -0.82
CA PHE A 7 4.06 -11.13 -1.60
C PHE A 7 4.36 -10.89 -3.08
N TYR A 8 5.63 -11.05 -3.45
CA TYR A 8 6.15 -10.74 -4.79
C TYR A 8 6.35 -11.99 -5.65
N ALA A 9 5.63 -13.06 -5.35
CA ALA A 9 5.76 -14.33 -6.05
C ALA A 9 5.18 -14.27 -7.46
N GLN A 10 5.88 -14.92 -8.39
CA GLN A 10 5.29 -15.31 -9.66
C GLN A 10 4.17 -16.33 -9.42
N LEU A 11 3.26 -16.45 -10.38
CA LEU A 11 2.09 -17.32 -10.19
C LEU A 11 2.45 -18.78 -9.91
N GLY A 12 3.56 -19.27 -10.52
CA GLY A 12 4.04 -20.64 -10.30
C GLY A 12 4.56 -20.91 -8.88
N ASP A 13 5.07 -19.87 -8.19
CA ASP A 13 5.68 -19.99 -6.87
C ASP A 13 4.74 -19.46 -5.76
N ALA A 14 3.60 -18.88 -6.13
CA ALA A 14 2.73 -18.18 -5.21
C ALA A 14 2.19 -19.07 -4.06
N ALA A 15 1.88 -20.32 -4.35
CA ALA A 15 1.39 -21.26 -3.34
C ALA A 15 2.45 -21.55 -2.27
N SER A 16 3.69 -21.86 -2.69
CA SER A 16 4.80 -22.15 -1.77
C SER A 16 5.23 -20.92 -1.00
N GLU A 17 5.24 -19.75 -1.63
CA GLU A 17 5.61 -18.51 -0.98
C GLU A 17 4.56 -18.07 0.05
N ALA A 18 3.26 -18.23 -0.24
CA ALA A 18 2.21 -17.98 0.74
C ALA A 18 2.35 -18.88 1.98
N ALA A 19 2.61 -20.18 1.78
CA ALA A 19 2.84 -21.12 2.86
C ALA A 19 4.10 -20.75 3.68
N ARG A 20 5.18 -20.31 3.02
CA ARG A 20 6.41 -19.85 3.67
C ARG A 20 6.14 -18.61 4.55
N LEU A 21 5.48 -17.59 4.01
CA LEU A 21 5.17 -16.37 4.76
C LEU A 21 4.25 -16.63 5.96
N ALA A 22 3.28 -17.53 5.80
CA ALA A 22 2.45 -17.99 6.91
C ALA A 22 3.27 -18.74 7.97
N GLY A 23 4.26 -19.54 7.56
CA GLY A 23 5.17 -20.26 8.46
C GLY A 23 6.13 -19.35 9.24
N ILE A 24 6.50 -18.17 8.68
CA ILE A 24 7.29 -17.15 9.34
C ILE A 24 6.45 -16.43 10.41
N GLY A 25 5.11 -16.42 10.29
CA GLY A 25 4.22 -15.83 11.28
C GLY A 25 3.67 -14.45 10.91
N TYR A 26 3.67 -14.08 9.64
CA TYR A 26 2.94 -12.90 9.19
C TYR A 26 1.43 -13.07 9.42
N ASP A 27 0.76 -11.98 9.79
CA ASP A 27 -0.71 -11.93 9.92
C ASP A 27 -1.40 -11.82 8.56
N GLY A 28 -0.71 -11.22 7.58
CA GLY A 28 -1.22 -11.05 6.24
C GLY A 28 -0.12 -10.89 5.20
N VAL A 29 -0.54 -10.83 3.95
CA VAL A 29 0.34 -10.59 2.80
C VAL A 29 -0.27 -9.55 1.87
N TYR A 30 0.59 -8.80 1.21
CA TYR A 30 0.17 -7.83 0.21
C TYR A 30 0.95 -7.98 -1.10
N THR A 31 0.23 -7.84 -2.21
CA THR A 31 0.82 -7.77 -3.56
C THR A 31 0.95 -6.32 -4.00
N LEU A 32 1.93 -6.03 -4.84
CA LEU A 32 1.99 -4.76 -5.57
C LEU A 32 1.82 -4.99 -7.08
N GLU A 33 1.32 -4.00 -7.78
CA GLU A 33 1.21 -4.03 -9.24
C GLU A 33 2.50 -3.52 -9.89
N GLY A 34 3.43 -4.44 -10.07
CA GLY A 34 4.71 -4.20 -10.74
C GLY A 34 4.75 -4.83 -12.13
N SER A 35 5.49 -5.92 -12.25
CA SER A 35 5.62 -6.71 -13.49
C SER A 35 4.45 -7.69 -13.71
N TRP A 36 3.66 -7.97 -12.68
CA TRP A 36 2.61 -8.98 -12.68
C TRP A 36 1.30 -8.40 -12.17
N ASP A 37 0.17 -9.07 -12.51
CA ASP A 37 -1.15 -8.72 -11.99
C ASP A 37 -1.21 -9.00 -10.48
N PRO A 38 -1.73 -8.04 -9.66
CA PRO A 38 -1.72 -8.17 -8.20
C PRO A 38 -2.79 -9.13 -7.65
N PHE A 39 -3.81 -9.53 -8.43
CA PHE A 39 -4.94 -10.33 -7.92
C PHE A 39 -4.71 -11.83 -7.99
N TYR A 40 -4.12 -12.35 -9.07
CA TYR A 40 -3.98 -13.79 -9.26
C TYR A 40 -3.15 -14.49 -8.16
N PRO A 41 -2.01 -13.95 -7.70
CA PRO A 41 -1.27 -14.56 -6.60
C PRO A 41 -2.08 -14.64 -5.30
N LEU A 42 -2.99 -13.67 -5.05
CA LEU A 42 -3.83 -13.67 -3.85
C LEU A 42 -4.87 -14.80 -3.84
N VAL A 43 -5.32 -15.26 -5.00
CA VAL A 43 -6.19 -16.45 -5.10
C VAL A 43 -5.45 -17.68 -4.55
N LEU A 44 -4.19 -17.87 -4.97
CA LEU A 44 -3.35 -18.99 -4.50
C LEU A 44 -2.98 -18.84 -3.01
N ALA A 45 -2.68 -17.61 -2.56
CA ALA A 45 -2.43 -17.38 -1.14
C ALA A 45 -3.66 -17.72 -0.29
N THR A 46 -4.86 -17.38 -0.75
CA THR A 46 -6.11 -17.71 -0.06
C THR A 46 -6.31 -19.21 0.11
N GLU A 47 -5.98 -20.00 -0.91
CA GLU A 47 -6.13 -21.45 -0.90
C GLU A 47 -5.06 -22.14 -0.05
N HIS A 48 -3.79 -21.73 -0.21
CA HIS A 48 -2.65 -22.42 0.37
C HIS A 48 -2.19 -21.91 1.74
N ALA A 49 -2.65 -20.71 2.14
CA ALA A 49 -2.38 -20.10 3.44
C ALA A 49 -3.65 -19.42 3.99
N PRO A 50 -4.71 -20.20 4.31
CA PRO A 50 -6.03 -19.67 4.66
C PRO A 50 -6.09 -18.90 5.98
N GLN A 51 -5.01 -18.84 6.75
CA GLN A 51 -4.88 -18.04 7.96
C GLN A 51 -4.46 -16.59 7.68
N LEU A 52 -3.84 -16.31 6.52
CA LEU A 52 -3.37 -14.98 6.18
C LEU A 52 -4.50 -14.05 5.76
N ASP A 53 -4.46 -12.81 6.23
CA ASP A 53 -5.14 -11.71 5.55
C ASP A 53 -4.47 -11.49 4.20
N ILE A 54 -5.22 -11.10 3.20
CA ILE A 54 -4.70 -10.82 1.86
C ILE A 54 -5.08 -9.41 1.41
N ALA A 55 -4.17 -8.72 0.76
CA ALA A 55 -4.42 -7.37 0.26
C ALA A 55 -3.69 -7.06 -1.05
N THR A 56 -4.24 -6.17 -1.85
CA THR A 56 -3.46 -5.46 -2.85
C THR A 56 -2.81 -4.22 -2.20
N GLY A 57 -1.54 -3.99 -2.41
CA GLY A 57 -0.82 -2.84 -1.83
C GLY A 57 0.16 -2.19 -2.79
N ILE A 58 -0.33 -1.69 -3.94
CA ILE A 58 -1.69 -1.35 -4.40
C ILE A 58 -1.99 -1.96 -5.79
N ALA A 59 -3.27 -2.09 -6.12
CA ALA A 59 -3.71 -2.20 -7.50
C ALA A 59 -3.90 -0.81 -8.11
N VAL A 60 -3.46 -0.61 -9.36
CA VAL A 60 -3.57 0.69 -10.05
C VAL A 60 -5.02 0.91 -10.50
N ALA A 61 -5.69 1.95 -9.97
CA ALA A 61 -7.12 2.15 -10.14
C ALA A 61 -7.51 2.68 -11.53
N PHE A 62 -6.84 3.73 -12.02
CA PHE A 62 -7.32 4.50 -13.17
C PHE A 62 -7.43 3.73 -14.50
N PRO A 63 -6.58 2.75 -14.80
CA PRO A 63 -6.75 1.91 -15.99
C PRO A 63 -7.89 0.88 -15.85
N ARG A 64 -8.36 0.63 -14.61
CA ARG A 64 -9.43 -0.33 -14.32
C ARG A 64 -10.78 0.38 -14.22
N ASN A 65 -11.79 -0.21 -14.85
CA ASN A 65 -13.16 0.26 -14.62
C ASN A 65 -13.63 -0.16 -13.21
N PRO A 66 -14.31 0.73 -12.43
CA PRO A 66 -14.81 0.40 -11.10
C PRO A 66 -15.63 -0.89 -11.04
N MET A 67 -16.44 -1.17 -12.06
CA MET A 67 -17.27 -2.39 -12.12
C MET A 67 -16.40 -3.66 -12.19
N HIS A 68 -15.36 -3.68 -13.03
CA HIS A 68 -14.46 -4.84 -13.11
C HIS A 68 -13.70 -5.04 -11.81
N LEU A 69 -13.20 -3.95 -11.21
CA LEU A 69 -12.49 -4.02 -9.94
C LEU A 69 -13.42 -4.47 -8.79
N ALA A 70 -14.68 -4.06 -8.84
CA ALA A 70 -15.67 -4.49 -7.87
C ALA A 70 -15.89 -6.01 -7.90
N TYR A 71 -16.03 -6.63 -9.09
CA TYR A 71 -16.14 -8.09 -9.22
C TYR A 71 -14.89 -8.79 -8.66
N GLN A 72 -13.70 -8.35 -9.02
CA GLN A 72 -12.45 -8.94 -8.52
C GLN A 72 -12.37 -8.88 -6.98
N ALA A 73 -12.75 -7.74 -6.41
CA ALA A 73 -12.74 -7.56 -4.96
C ALA A 73 -13.82 -8.41 -4.26
N TRP A 74 -15.01 -8.52 -4.86
CA TRP A 74 -16.12 -9.31 -4.33
C TRP A 74 -15.83 -10.80 -4.30
N ASP A 75 -15.23 -11.31 -5.38
CA ASP A 75 -14.83 -12.70 -5.48
C ASP A 75 -13.74 -13.05 -4.45
N LEU A 76 -12.70 -12.20 -4.32
CA LEU A 76 -11.65 -12.41 -3.32
C LEU A 76 -12.17 -12.28 -1.89
N GLN A 77 -13.08 -11.34 -1.61
CA GLN A 77 -13.70 -11.22 -0.30
C GLN A 77 -14.50 -12.48 0.07
N THR A 78 -15.25 -13.01 -0.89
CA THR A 78 -16.01 -14.26 -0.70
C THR A 78 -15.07 -15.45 -0.50
N PHE A 79 -14.09 -15.60 -1.40
CA PHE A 79 -13.17 -16.72 -1.39
C PHE A 79 -12.27 -16.73 -0.15
N SER A 80 -11.79 -15.55 0.27
CA SER A 80 -10.99 -15.40 1.49
C SER A 80 -11.82 -15.45 2.79
N LYS A 81 -13.15 -15.55 2.71
CA LYS A 81 -14.05 -15.51 3.86
C LYS A 81 -13.87 -14.24 4.70
N GLY A 82 -13.83 -13.07 4.03
CA GLY A 82 -13.76 -11.77 4.68
C GLY A 82 -12.35 -11.27 5.02
N ARG A 83 -11.29 -11.95 4.55
CA ARG A 83 -9.89 -11.59 4.85
C ARG A 83 -9.21 -10.78 3.74
N PHE A 84 -9.95 -10.33 2.74
CA PHE A 84 -9.42 -9.50 1.66
C PHE A 84 -9.58 -8.00 1.96
N SER A 85 -8.54 -7.23 1.68
CA SER A 85 -8.59 -5.76 1.65
C SER A 85 -8.17 -5.25 0.27
N LEU A 86 -9.01 -4.39 -0.32
CA LEU A 86 -8.74 -3.79 -1.62
C LEU A 86 -7.89 -2.53 -1.46
N GLY A 87 -6.57 -2.67 -1.58
CA GLY A 87 -5.66 -1.52 -1.63
C GLY A 87 -5.52 -1.00 -3.06
N ILE A 88 -5.86 0.27 -3.28
CA ILE A 88 -5.80 0.93 -4.60
C ILE A 88 -4.95 2.19 -4.56
N GLY A 89 -4.48 2.62 -5.73
CA GLY A 89 -3.72 3.87 -5.87
C GLY A 89 -3.83 4.45 -7.27
N SER A 90 -3.50 5.75 -7.39
CA SER A 90 -3.59 6.46 -8.66
C SER A 90 -2.42 6.19 -9.61
N GLN A 91 -1.31 5.68 -9.10
CA GLN A 91 -0.01 5.66 -9.79
C GLN A 91 0.43 7.09 -10.22
N VAL A 92 1.59 7.24 -10.84
CA VAL A 92 2.08 8.52 -11.35
C VAL A 92 1.67 8.74 -12.81
N LYS A 93 1.57 10.01 -13.21
CA LYS A 93 1.09 10.43 -14.53
C LYS A 93 1.77 9.69 -15.69
N ALA A 94 3.10 9.58 -15.67
CA ALA A 94 3.86 8.95 -16.74
C ALA A 94 3.45 7.47 -16.98
N HIS A 95 3.19 6.71 -15.91
CA HIS A 95 2.71 5.34 -16.04
C HIS A 95 1.26 5.27 -16.52
N ILE A 96 0.38 6.15 -16.03
CA ILE A 96 -1.02 6.15 -16.44
C ILE A 96 -1.14 6.47 -17.94
N GLU A 97 -0.46 7.51 -18.40
CA GLU A 97 -0.58 7.93 -19.81
C GLU A 97 0.24 7.06 -20.76
N ASN A 98 1.50 6.74 -20.42
CA ASN A 98 2.42 6.11 -21.38
C ASN A 98 2.50 4.57 -21.25
N ARG A 99 2.20 3.99 -20.08
CA ARG A 99 2.19 2.53 -19.88
C ARG A 99 0.79 1.96 -20.01
N PHE A 100 -0.22 2.62 -19.44
CA PHE A 100 -1.59 2.14 -19.44
C PHE A 100 -2.49 2.77 -20.51
N GLY A 101 -2.04 3.83 -21.20
CA GLY A 101 -2.76 4.45 -22.31
C GLY A 101 -4.10 5.08 -21.91
N THR A 102 -4.20 5.60 -20.67
CA THR A 102 -5.41 6.25 -20.18
C THR A 102 -5.12 7.65 -19.62
N ASP A 103 -6.12 8.51 -19.62
CA ASP A 103 -5.97 9.91 -19.18
C ASP A 103 -5.63 10.01 -17.69
N PHE A 104 -4.69 10.89 -17.37
CA PHE A 104 -4.39 11.32 -16.02
C PHE A 104 -5.09 12.65 -15.71
N SER A 105 -6.37 12.59 -15.38
CA SER A 105 -7.15 13.75 -14.91
C SER A 105 -6.83 14.08 -13.45
N PRO A 106 -7.35 15.19 -12.85
CA PRO A 106 -7.05 15.56 -11.47
C PRO A 106 -7.18 14.38 -10.51
N PRO A 107 -6.07 13.81 -9.98
CA PRO A 107 -6.07 12.47 -9.42
C PRO A 107 -6.88 12.34 -8.12
N ALA A 108 -6.83 13.35 -7.24
CA ALA A 108 -7.56 13.30 -5.97
C ALA A 108 -9.08 13.33 -6.18
N ALA A 109 -9.57 14.23 -7.05
CA ALA A 109 -11.00 14.33 -7.35
C ALA A 109 -11.51 13.07 -8.07
N ARG A 110 -10.74 12.55 -9.02
CA ARG A 110 -11.09 11.31 -9.73
C ARG A 110 -11.06 10.09 -8.80
N MET A 111 -10.10 10.00 -7.88
CA MET A 111 -10.00 8.90 -6.92
C MET A 111 -11.15 8.91 -5.91
N ARG A 112 -11.55 10.10 -5.43
CA ARG A 112 -12.75 10.22 -4.59
C ARG A 112 -13.94 9.58 -5.28
N GLU A 113 -14.24 10.03 -6.51
CA GLU A 113 -15.37 9.53 -7.27
C GLU A 113 -15.23 8.04 -7.63
N TYR A 114 -14.00 7.56 -7.86
CA TYR A 114 -13.72 6.13 -8.10
C TYR A 114 -14.13 5.26 -6.91
N ILE A 115 -13.74 5.69 -5.68
CA ILE A 115 -14.09 4.96 -4.46
C ILE A 115 -15.59 5.06 -4.18
N GLU A 116 -16.21 6.22 -4.39
CA GLU A 116 -17.66 6.38 -4.27
C GLU A 116 -18.43 5.50 -5.25
N ALA A 117 -17.92 5.35 -6.49
CA ALA A 117 -18.48 4.44 -7.49
C ALA A 117 -18.37 2.97 -7.04
N LEU A 118 -17.20 2.55 -6.52
CA LEU A 118 -17.03 1.21 -5.95
C LEU A 118 -18.01 0.95 -4.79
N LYS A 119 -18.13 1.89 -3.86
CA LYS A 119 -19.05 1.79 -2.72
C LYS A 119 -20.52 1.72 -3.17
N ALA A 120 -20.91 2.48 -4.19
CA ALA A 120 -22.24 2.41 -4.76
C ALA A 120 -22.54 1.04 -5.41
N ILE A 121 -21.55 0.45 -6.10
CA ILE A 121 -21.65 -0.90 -6.67
C ILE A 121 -21.78 -1.94 -5.55
N PHE A 122 -20.93 -1.89 -4.54
CA PHE A 122 -20.97 -2.82 -3.40
C PHE A 122 -22.28 -2.71 -2.62
N THR A 123 -22.78 -1.49 -2.36
CA THR A 123 -24.08 -1.26 -1.72
C THR A 123 -25.22 -1.85 -2.55
N CYS A 124 -25.19 -1.66 -3.88
CA CYS A 124 -26.17 -2.27 -4.77
C CYS A 124 -26.21 -3.79 -4.63
N TRP A 125 -25.06 -4.44 -4.55
CA TRP A 125 -24.98 -5.90 -4.42
C TRP A 125 -25.34 -6.37 -3.01
N GLN A 126 -24.83 -5.70 -1.98
CA GLN A 126 -25.03 -6.09 -0.58
C GLN A 126 -26.49 -5.93 -0.14
N ASP A 127 -27.12 -4.83 -0.52
CA ASP A 127 -28.45 -4.44 -0.03
C ASP A 127 -29.54 -4.70 -1.06
N SER A 128 -29.20 -5.29 -2.22
CA SER A 128 -30.11 -5.47 -3.36
C SER A 128 -30.78 -4.15 -3.80
N SER A 129 -30.09 -3.05 -3.65
CA SER A 129 -30.57 -1.70 -3.98
C SER A 129 -30.35 -1.38 -5.46
N ARG A 130 -31.03 -0.32 -5.95
CA ARG A 130 -30.84 0.15 -7.32
C ARG A 130 -29.46 0.80 -7.47
N LEU A 131 -28.68 0.40 -8.48
CA LEU A 131 -27.47 1.09 -8.87
C LEU A 131 -27.80 2.39 -9.60
N ALA A 132 -27.42 3.53 -9.02
CA ALA A 132 -27.75 4.87 -9.53
C ALA A 132 -26.60 5.88 -9.23
N PHE A 133 -25.38 5.54 -9.65
CA PHE A 133 -24.21 6.39 -9.49
C PHE A 133 -23.96 7.21 -10.76
N GLU A 134 -23.99 8.54 -10.65
CA GLU A 134 -23.72 9.47 -11.74
C GLU A 134 -22.73 10.54 -11.26
N GLY A 135 -21.44 10.37 -11.62
CA GLY A 135 -20.38 11.31 -11.35
C GLY A 135 -19.86 12.01 -12.60
N LYS A 136 -18.79 12.78 -12.42
CA LYS A 136 -18.09 13.46 -13.51
C LYS A 136 -17.22 12.51 -14.33
N TYR A 137 -16.60 11.55 -13.67
CA TYR A 137 -15.63 10.61 -14.26
C TYR A 137 -16.22 9.22 -14.49
N TYR A 138 -17.18 8.82 -13.67
CA TYR A 138 -17.76 7.48 -13.69
C TYR A 138 -19.28 7.53 -13.64
N ARG A 139 -19.91 6.61 -14.38
CA ARG A 139 -21.36 6.45 -14.39
C ARG A 139 -21.74 5.00 -14.39
N HIS A 140 -22.47 4.56 -13.35
CA HIS A 140 -22.97 3.20 -13.17
C HIS A 140 -24.43 3.25 -12.77
N THR A 141 -25.33 2.99 -13.74
CA THR A 141 -26.78 3.16 -13.55
C THR A 141 -27.58 1.92 -13.95
N LEU A 142 -26.89 0.83 -14.29
CA LEU A 142 -27.53 -0.42 -14.70
C LEU A 142 -26.94 -1.59 -13.90
N MET A 143 -27.83 -2.35 -13.24
CA MET A 143 -27.54 -3.64 -12.65
C MET A 143 -28.76 -4.53 -12.83
N THR A 144 -28.66 -5.54 -13.68
CA THR A 144 -29.73 -6.51 -13.87
C THR A 144 -29.50 -7.75 -13.01
N PRO A 145 -30.55 -8.53 -12.67
CA PRO A 145 -30.39 -9.69 -11.79
C PRO A 145 -29.31 -10.70 -12.22
N MET A 146 -29.12 -10.87 -13.54
CA MET A 146 -28.11 -11.80 -14.08
C MET A 146 -26.67 -11.40 -13.74
N PHE A 147 -26.42 -10.11 -13.56
CA PHE A 147 -25.07 -9.57 -13.31
C PHE A 147 -24.86 -9.14 -11.85
N ASN A 148 -25.87 -9.31 -11.01
CA ASN A 148 -25.77 -9.02 -9.58
C ASN A 148 -25.34 -10.30 -8.83
N PRO A 149 -24.14 -10.34 -8.22
CA PRO A 149 -23.68 -11.51 -7.48
C PRO A 149 -24.46 -11.76 -6.19
N GLY A 150 -25.27 -10.80 -5.75
CA GLY A 150 -25.98 -10.84 -4.47
C GLY A 150 -25.10 -10.47 -3.27
N PRO A 151 -25.69 -10.53 -2.06
CA PRO A 151 -25.01 -10.19 -0.83
C PRO A 151 -23.82 -11.10 -0.53
N ASN A 152 -22.69 -10.50 -0.08
CA ASN A 152 -21.55 -11.25 0.39
C ASN A 152 -21.74 -11.61 1.87
N PRO A 153 -21.70 -12.90 2.25
CA PRO A 153 -21.95 -13.33 3.63
C PRO A 153 -20.82 -12.87 4.59
N PHE A 154 -19.69 -12.44 4.05
CA PHE A 154 -18.54 -11.95 4.81
C PHE A 154 -18.44 -10.42 4.81
N GLY A 155 -19.43 -9.73 4.27
CA GLY A 155 -19.47 -8.27 4.20
C GLY A 155 -18.72 -7.70 2.99
N VAL A 156 -18.77 -6.37 2.87
CA VAL A 156 -18.13 -5.60 1.81
C VAL A 156 -16.61 -5.57 2.04
N PRO A 157 -15.78 -5.77 1.00
CA PRO A 157 -14.33 -5.65 1.16
C PRO A 157 -13.93 -4.21 1.52
N PRO A 158 -13.11 -4.00 2.56
CA PRO A 158 -12.61 -2.67 2.88
C PRO A 158 -11.70 -2.14 1.77
N ILE A 159 -11.83 -0.84 1.49
CA ILE A 159 -11.03 -0.13 0.48
C ILE A 159 -9.95 0.70 1.20
N LEU A 160 -8.68 0.38 0.95
CA LEU A 160 -7.54 1.14 1.44
C LEU A 160 -6.94 1.97 0.29
N LEU A 161 -6.69 3.25 0.52
CA LEU A 161 -6.12 4.13 -0.50
C LEU A 161 -4.62 4.35 -0.26
N GLY A 162 -3.79 3.98 -1.22
CA GLY A 162 -2.36 4.33 -1.24
C GLY A 162 -2.18 5.81 -1.56
N ALA A 163 -1.61 6.57 -0.64
CA ALA A 163 -1.39 8.00 -0.81
C ALA A 163 -0.09 8.50 -0.17
N LEU A 164 0.40 9.62 -0.68
CA LEU A 164 1.51 10.39 -0.13
C LEU A 164 1.14 11.88 -0.06
N GLY A 165 0.67 12.47 -1.17
CA GLY A 165 0.32 13.89 -1.21
C GLY A 165 -0.89 14.25 -0.35
N PRO A 166 -0.95 15.46 0.22
CA PRO A 166 -1.95 15.85 1.23
C PRO A 166 -3.40 15.75 0.73
N LEU A 167 -3.67 16.11 -0.52
CA LEU A 167 -5.02 16.02 -1.08
C LEU A 167 -5.51 14.57 -1.23
N MET A 168 -4.64 13.66 -1.69
CA MET A 168 -5.00 12.26 -1.83
C MET A 168 -5.15 11.59 -0.46
N THR A 169 -4.31 11.97 0.51
CA THR A 169 -4.39 11.49 1.90
C THR A 169 -5.69 11.96 2.57
N GLU A 170 -6.12 13.20 2.30
CA GLU A 170 -7.40 13.71 2.78
C GLU A 170 -8.59 12.95 2.16
N VAL A 171 -8.50 12.63 0.86
CA VAL A 171 -9.50 11.76 0.18
C VAL A 171 -9.56 10.37 0.82
N ALA A 172 -8.42 9.79 1.23
CA ALA A 172 -8.44 8.52 1.98
C ALA A 172 -9.30 8.64 3.25
N GLY A 173 -9.08 9.66 4.07
CA GLY A 173 -9.89 9.93 5.25
C GLY A 173 -11.36 10.22 4.95
N GLU A 174 -11.66 10.84 3.80
CA GLU A 174 -13.03 11.23 3.44
C GLU A 174 -13.87 10.04 2.93
N VAL A 175 -13.33 9.20 2.05
CA VAL A 175 -14.13 8.18 1.35
C VAL A 175 -13.61 6.75 1.43
N ALA A 176 -12.33 6.50 1.78
CA ALA A 176 -11.79 5.14 1.91
C ALA A 176 -11.94 4.60 3.34
N ASP A 177 -11.73 3.31 3.53
CA ASP A 177 -11.80 2.64 4.84
C ASP A 177 -10.43 2.60 5.53
N GLY A 178 -9.38 3.02 4.82
CA GLY A 178 -8.03 3.17 5.36
C GLY A 178 -7.06 3.85 4.41
N LEU A 179 -5.85 4.09 4.94
CA LEU A 179 -4.70 4.64 4.22
C LEU A 179 -3.57 3.62 4.19
N ILE A 180 -3.00 3.39 3.02
CA ILE A 180 -1.69 2.76 2.85
C ILE A 180 -0.67 3.89 2.70
N VAL A 181 0.12 4.12 3.74
CA VAL A 181 1.20 5.12 3.71
C VAL A 181 2.29 4.64 2.78
N HIS A 182 2.64 5.48 1.80
CA HIS A 182 3.70 5.16 0.83
C HIS A 182 5.03 4.89 1.56
N PRO A 183 5.82 3.88 1.16
CA PRO A 183 7.07 3.55 1.85
C PRO A 183 8.10 4.69 1.86
N PHE A 184 8.06 5.59 0.86
CA PHE A 184 8.85 6.82 0.87
C PHE A 184 8.20 7.87 1.77
N SER A 185 8.14 7.56 3.06
CA SER A 185 7.61 8.42 4.12
C SER A 185 8.55 8.35 5.33
N ASN A 186 8.47 9.31 6.22
CA ASN A 186 9.22 9.37 7.47
C ASN A 186 8.32 9.84 8.61
N LEU A 187 8.79 9.67 9.84
CA LEU A 187 7.99 9.98 11.02
C LEU A 187 7.57 11.46 11.11
N PRO A 188 8.44 12.47 10.87
CA PRO A 188 8.01 13.87 10.81
C PRO A 188 6.90 14.11 9.79
N PHE A 189 7.05 13.64 8.55
CA PHE A 189 6.03 13.79 7.52
C PHE A 189 4.73 13.07 7.89
N LEU A 190 4.79 11.88 8.47
CA LEU A 190 3.62 11.15 8.94
C LEU A 190 2.83 11.97 9.97
N LYS A 191 3.52 12.46 11.01
CA LYS A 191 2.91 13.18 12.14
C LYS A 191 2.41 14.58 11.76
N GLU A 192 3.18 15.32 10.95
CA GLU A 192 2.93 16.74 10.68
C GLU A 192 2.10 16.99 9.42
N ALA A 193 2.08 16.04 8.47
CA ALA A 193 1.36 16.21 7.20
C ALA A 193 0.31 15.13 6.94
N ALA A 194 0.68 13.83 7.01
CA ALA A 194 -0.22 12.77 6.60
C ALA A 194 -1.38 12.57 7.59
N LEU A 195 -1.10 12.38 8.89
CA LEU A 195 -2.15 12.21 9.91
C LEU A 195 -3.10 13.41 10.01
N PRO A 196 -2.64 14.69 10.01
CA PRO A 196 -3.55 15.82 9.94
C PRO A 196 -4.44 15.83 8.67
N ALA A 197 -3.94 15.37 7.52
CA ALA A 197 -4.75 15.25 6.31
C ALA A 197 -5.82 14.16 6.43
N VAL A 198 -5.47 13.00 7.01
CA VAL A 198 -6.45 11.94 7.34
C VAL A 198 -7.53 12.47 8.26
N HIS A 199 -7.18 13.18 9.32
CA HIS A 199 -8.14 13.74 10.27
C HIS A 199 -9.09 14.74 9.62
N ARG A 200 -8.61 15.58 8.70
CA ARG A 200 -9.50 16.48 7.94
C ARG A 200 -10.48 15.70 7.06
N GLY A 201 -10.03 14.62 6.42
CA GLY A 201 -10.89 13.74 5.62
C GLY A 201 -11.95 13.03 6.47
N LEU A 202 -11.55 12.46 7.61
CA LEU A 202 -12.47 11.82 8.56
C LEU A 202 -13.52 12.80 9.08
N ALA A 203 -13.10 14.03 9.43
CA ALA A 203 -14.02 15.07 9.88
C ALA A 203 -15.08 15.41 8.83
N LYS A 204 -14.73 15.46 7.53
CA LYS A 204 -15.68 15.69 6.43
C LYS A 204 -16.74 14.60 6.32
N SER A 205 -16.38 13.35 6.59
CA SER A 205 -17.29 12.20 6.54
C SER A 205 -17.97 11.87 7.88
N GLY A 206 -17.66 12.62 8.95
CA GLY A 206 -18.18 12.38 10.30
C GLY A 206 -17.66 11.10 10.95
N ARG A 207 -16.56 10.53 10.45
CA ARG A 207 -15.94 9.30 10.97
C ARG A 207 -14.86 9.59 12.01
N GLN A 208 -14.58 8.61 12.85
CA GLN A 208 -13.53 8.67 13.87
C GLN A 208 -12.29 7.88 13.43
N ARG A 209 -11.13 8.14 14.06
CA ARG A 209 -9.88 7.44 13.77
C ARG A 209 -10.00 5.91 13.96
N GLN A 210 -10.78 5.46 14.91
CA GLN A 210 -11.02 4.03 15.19
C GLN A 210 -11.78 3.30 14.08
N ASP A 211 -12.47 4.03 13.19
CA ASP A 211 -13.22 3.49 12.05
C ASP A 211 -12.36 3.45 10.77
N PHE A 212 -11.04 3.63 10.92
CA PHE A 212 -10.13 3.82 9.80
C PHE A 212 -8.81 3.05 10.01
N THR A 213 -8.44 2.24 9.04
CA THR A 213 -7.19 1.45 9.08
C THR A 213 -6.01 2.27 8.60
N LEU A 214 -4.97 2.42 9.42
CA LEU A 214 -3.70 2.98 9.01
C LEU A 214 -2.67 1.86 8.82
N GLN A 215 -2.33 1.59 7.56
CA GLN A 215 -1.26 0.68 7.18
C GLN A 215 0.00 1.49 6.84
N ILE A 216 1.10 1.24 7.53
CA ILE A 216 2.38 1.87 7.28
C ILE A 216 3.31 0.88 6.57
N ASN A 217 3.78 1.26 5.39
CA ASN A 217 4.80 0.49 4.67
C ASN A 217 6.18 0.93 5.14
N ALA A 218 6.84 0.10 5.94
CA ALA A 218 8.13 0.41 6.54
C ALA A 218 9.28 -0.19 5.72
N ILE A 219 10.17 0.64 5.20
CA ILE A 219 11.43 0.17 4.58
C ILE A 219 12.35 -0.31 5.70
N VAL A 220 12.77 -1.57 5.60
CA VAL A 220 13.66 -2.21 6.55
C VAL A 220 15.00 -2.48 5.90
N ILE A 221 16.09 -2.29 6.65
CA ILE A 221 17.45 -2.69 6.27
C ILE A 221 17.97 -3.63 7.35
N THR A 222 18.17 -4.89 6.99
CA THR A 222 18.68 -5.91 7.91
C THR A 222 19.47 -6.98 7.16
N GLY A 223 20.31 -7.72 7.88
CA GLY A 223 21.11 -8.80 7.32
C GLY A 223 21.77 -9.62 8.44
N GLU A 224 22.01 -10.89 8.20
CA GLU A 224 22.65 -11.84 9.16
C GLU A 224 24.17 -11.72 9.22
N SER A 225 24.76 -10.92 8.33
CA SER A 225 26.21 -10.65 8.27
C SER A 225 26.47 -9.23 7.85
N ALA A 226 27.70 -8.76 8.05
CA ALA A 226 28.14 -7.43 7.61
C ALA A 226 27.98 -7.26 6.08
N ASP A 227 28.28 -8.28 5.31
CA ASP A 227 28.16 -8.25 3.85
C ASP A 227 26.68 -8.21 3.42
N ALA A 228 25.80 -8.99 4.07
CA ALA A 228 24.36 -8.94 3.81
C ALA A 228 23.76 -7.57 4.18
N MET A 229 24.18 -6.99 5.31
CA MET A 229 23.79 -5.66 5.74
C MET A 229 24.24 -4.58 4.76
N ALA A 230 25.47 -4.67 4.25
CA ALA A 230 26.00 -3.74 3.24
C ALA A 230 25.20 -3.84 1.93
N ALA A 231 24.97 -5.04 1.43
CA ALA A 231 24.19 -5.27 0.21
C ALA A 231 22.73 -4.76 0.34
N ALA A 232 22.08 -5.01 1.49
CA ALA A 232 20.76 -4.47 1.79
C ALA A 232 20.74 -2.94 1.82
N THR A 233 21.79 -2.34 2.44
CA THR A 233 21.94 -0.88 2.50
C THR A 233 22.08 -0.27 1.11
N ASP A 234 22.92 -0.83 0.25
CA ASP A 234 23.13 -0.33 -1.11
C ASP A 234 21.87 -0.46 -1.98
N SER A 235 21.17 -1.58 -1.85
CA SER A 235 19.87 -1.78 -2.53
C SER A 235 18.84 -0.71 -2.13
N VAL A 236 18.74 -0.42 -0.83
CA VAL A 236 17.81 0.59 -0.33
C VAL A 236 18.25 2.01 -0.71
N ARG A 237 19.56 2.31 -0.75
CA ARG A 237 20.06 3.62 -1.26
C ARG A 237 19.61 3.85 -2.71
N GLY A 238 19.73 2.84 -3.57
CA GLY A 238 19.27 2.92 -4.95
C GLY A 238 17.76 3.16 -5.04
N LEU A 239 16.97 2.44 -4.25
CA LEU A 239 15.52 2.62 -4.17
C LEU A 239 15.13 4.02 -3.69
N LEU A 240 15.75 4.52 -2.61
CA LEU A 240 15.47 5.86 -2.08
C LEU A 240 15.87 6.95 -3.07
N GLY A 241 17.02 6.80 -3.78
CA GLY A 241 17.42 7.69 -4.85
C GLY A 241 16.39 7.73 -5.99
N PHE A 242 15.88 6.56 -6.39
CA PHE A 242 14.80 6.46 -7.38
C PHE A 242 13.52 7.19 -6.90
N TYR A 243 13.05 6.95 -5.68
CA TYR A 243 11.88 7.65 -5.14
C TYR A 243 12.11 9.16 -5.04
N ALA A 244 13.26 9.58 -4.49
CA ALA A 244 13.63 10.97 -4.33
C ALA A 244 13.73 11.74 -5.66
N SER A 245 13.95 11.05 -6.78
CA SER A 245 13.94 11.66 -8.12
C SER A 245 12.54 12.09 -8.58
N THR A 246 11.47 11.56 -7.98
CA THR A 246 10.08 11.81 -8.38
C THR A 246 9.59 13.13 -7.76
N PRO A 247 9.17 14.14 -8.58
CA PRO A 247 8.76 15.45 -8.04
C PRO A 247 7.62 15.40 -7.02
N ALA A 248 6.68 14.49 -7.19
CA ALA A 248 5.54 14.31 -6.28
C ALA A 248 5.96 13.81 -4.88
N TYR A 249 7.20 13.32 -4.73
CA TYR A 249 7.71 12.75 -3.47
C TYR A 249 8.63 13.73 -2.71
N ARG A 250 8.71 14.99 -3.17
CA ARG A 250 9.46 16.04 -2.48
C ARG A 250 9.00 16.33 -1.04
N PRO A 251 7.70 16.35 -0.70
CA PRO A 251 7.27 16.73 0.65
C PRO A 251 7.86 15.90 1.80
N PRO A 252 7.99 14.56 1.76
CA PRO A 252 8.72 13.82 2.79
C PRO A 252 10.19 14.20 2.93
N MET A 253 10.83 14.59 1.82
CA MET A 253 12.22 15.07 1.85
C MET A 253 12.33 16.44 2.54
N GLU A 254 11.39 17.34 2.27
CA GLU A 254 11.30 18.65 2.93
C GLU A 254 11.13 18.52 4.44
N ALA A 255 10.33 17.57 4.89
CA ALA A 255 10.09 17.31 6.31
C ALA A 255 11.37 16.93 7.11
N VAL A 256 12.41 16.47 6.41
CA VAL A 256 13.70 16.10 7.01
C VAL A 256 14.88 16.91 6.45
N GLY A 257 14.61 18.05 5.79
CA GLY A 257 15.61 19.01 5.35
C GLY A 257 16.35 18.66 4.04
N TYR A 258 15.86 17.69 3.26
CA TYR A 258 16.48 17.26 2.00
C TYR A 258 15.71 17.68 0.74
N GLY A 259 14.76 18.59 0.84
CA GLY A 259 13.93 19.04 -0.30
C GLY A 259 14.72 19.56 -1.51
N ASP A 260 15.87 20.19 -1.26
CA ASP A 260 16.72 20.78 -2.30
C ASP A 260 17.47 19.72 -3.14
N LEU A 261 17.54 18.48 -2.68
CA LEU A 261 18.16 17.38 -3.42
C LEU A 261 17.26 16.89 -4.60
N GLN A 262 15.93 17.03 -4.48
CA GLN A 262 14.97 16.50 -5.43
C GLN A 262 15.16 16.97 -6.89
N PRO A 263 15.41 18.27 -7.20
CA PRO A 263 15.60 18.72 -8.58
C PRO A 263 16.80 18.07 -9.28
N GLU A 264 17.90 17.87 -8.57
CA GLU A 264 19.10 17.23 -9.12
C GLU A 264 18.85 15.75 -9.40
N LEU A 265 18.25 15.01 -8.47
CA LEU A 265 17.90 13.61 -8.70
C LEU A 265 16.90 13.44 -9.85
N ASN A 266 15.94 14.37 -9.99
CA ASN A 266 15.02 14.37 -11.12
C ASN A 266 15.75 14.63 -12.46
N ARG A 267 16.73 15.52 -12.48
CA ARG A 267 17.57 15.76 -13.67
C ARG A 267 18.32 14.50 -14.07
N LEU A 268 19.02 13.85 -13.14
CA LEU A 268 19.75 12.60 -13.37
C LEU A 268 18.83 11.49 -13.90
N SER A 269 17.65 11.33 -13.31
CA SER A 269 16.68 10.33 -13.75
C SER A 269 16.21 10.55 -15.19
N LYS A 270 16.02 11.81 -15.61
CA LYS A 270 15.67 12.18 -17.00
C LYS A 270 16.81 11.94 -18.00
N GLU A 271 18.04 12.01 -17.53
CA GLU A 271 19.24 11.68 -18.30
C GLU A 271 19.53 10.17 -18.38
N GLY A 272 18.70 9.34 -17.69
CA GLY A 272 18.88 7.89 -17.65
C GLY A 272 20.02 7.42 -16.74
N ARG A 273 20.53 8.27 -15.88
CA ARG A 273 21.65 8.03 -14.95
C ARG A 273 21.15 7.44 -13.62
N TRP A 274 20.42 6.35 -13.71
CA TRP A 274 19.75 5.72 -12.57
C TRP A 274 20.71 5.16 -11.54
N ASP A 275 21.84 4.61 -11.98
CA ASP A 275 22.85 3.99 -11.09
C ASP A 275 23.56 5.01 -10.20
N GLU A 276 23.50 6.30 -10.54
CA GLU A 276 24.13 7.35 -9.76
C GLU A 276 23.26 7.89 -8.64
N LEU A 277 21.94 7.66 -8.66
CA LEU A 277 21.01 8.26 -7.71
C LEU A 277 21.30 7.85 -6.26
N GLY A 278 21.70 6.59 -6.03
CA GLY A 278 22.02 6.07 -4.70
C GLY A 278 23.19 6.79 -4.02
N ALA A 279 24.15 7.33 -4.79
CA ALA A 279 25.30 8.04 -4.26
C ALA A 279 24.95 9.37 -3.56
N TYR A 280 23.78 9.93 -3.84
CA TYR A 280 23.26 11.14 -3.20
C TYR A 280 22.56 10.86 -1.87
N ILE A 281 22.30 9.60 -1.53
CA ILE A 281 21.60 9.19 -0.31
C ILE A 281 22.67 8.92 0.77
N ASN A 282 22.88 9.86 1.67
CA ASN A 282 23.77 9.70 2.82
C ASN A 282 23.11 8.89 3.94
N ASP A 283 23.85 8.58 5.00
CA ASP A 283 23.34 7.77 6.12
C ASP A 283 22.22 8.47 6.88
N ASP A 284 22.29 9.78 7.10
CA ASP A 284 21.24 10.53 7.79
C ASP A 284 19.91 10.51 7.01
N PHE A 285 19.98 10.66 5.67
CA PHE A 285 18.80 10.48 4.81
C PHE A 285 18.23 9.07 4.92
N LEU A 286 19.13 8.08 4.87
CA LEU A 286 18.76 6.67 4.93
C LEU A 286 18.05 6.34 6.24
N ASP A 287 18.60 6.79 7.38
CA ASP A 287 18.04 6.57 8.71
C ASP A 287 16.70 7.29 8.91
N ALA A 288 16.49 8.45 8.26
CA ALA A 288 15.20 9.15 8.30
C ALA A 288 14.07 8.35 7.63
N PHE A 289 14.35 7.61 6.56
CA PHE A 289 13.35 6.90 5.76
C PHE A 289 13.26 5.40 6.05
N THR A 290 14.17 4.82 6.82
CA THR A 290 14.23 3.38 7.04
C THR A 290 14.23 3.01 8.52
N THR A 291 14.09 1.71 8.79
CA THR A 291 14.40 1.11 10.08
C THR A 291 15.53 0.11 9.86
N ARG A 292 16.70 0.39 10.47
CA ARG A 292 17.93 -0.36 10.26
C ARG A 292 18.40 -1.05 11.54
N GLY A 293 18.83 -2.29 11.42
CA GLY A 293 19.39 -3.05 12.54
C GLY A 293 19.57 -4.53 12.26
N GLU A 294 20.09 -5.25 13.24
CA GLU A 294 20.13 -6.71 13.20
C GLU A 294 18.69 -7.29 13.19
N PRO A 295 18.48 -8.50 12.63
CA PRO A 295 17.14 -9.09 12.54
C PRO A 295 16.36 -9.08 13.87
N ALA A 296 17.03 -9.38 14.98
CA ALA A 296 16.41 -9.40 16.32
C ALA A 296 15.97 -8.03 16.85
N GLU A 297 16.53 -6.93 16.31
CA GLU A 297 16.22 -5.56 16.78
C GLU A 297 15.07 -4.90 16.02
N ILE A 298 14.83 -5.34 14.78
CA ILE A 298 13.90 -4.67 13.84
C ILE A 298 12.50 -4.56 14.43
N ALA A 299 12.01 -5.63 15.04
CA ALA A 299 10.68 -5.66 15.65
C ALA A 299 10.50 -4.54 16.69
N GLY A 300 11.46 -4.44 17.64
CA GLY A 300 11.43 -3.41 18.69
C GLY A 300 11.51 -1.99 18.10
N LYS A 301 12.40 -1.77 17.14
CA LYS A 301 12.55 -0.46 16.46
C LYS A 301 11.32 -0.03 15.69
N LEU A 302 10.64 -0.96 15.03
CA LEU A 302 9.38 -0.70 14.31
C LEU A 302 8.24 -0.37 15.28
N LEU A 303 8.14 -1.09 16.40
CA LEU A 303 7.17 -0.82 17.46
C LEU A 303 7.38 0.56 18.08
N GLU A 304 8.61 0.91 18.41
CA GLU A 304 8.96 2.23 18.93
C GLU A 304 8.60 3.34 17.95
N LYS A 305 8.89 3.13 16.65
CA LYS A 305 8.69 4.15 15.61
C LYS A 305 7.23 4.34 15.21
N TYR A 306 6.44 3.27 15.12
CA TYR A 306 5.12 3.28 14.50
C TYR A 306 3.99 2.68 15.35
N GLY A 307 4.31 2.05 16.49
CA GLY A 307 3.35 1.26 17.26
C GLY A 307 2.17 2.06 17.81
N GLU A 308 2.34 3.38 18.01
CA GLU A 308 1.26 4.26 18.47
C GLU A 308 0.21 4.54 17.38
N ASP A 309 0.63 4.62 16.12
CA ASP A 309 -0.23 5.08 15.02
C ASP A 309 -0.75 3.95 14.15
N ALA A 310 0.07 2.92 13.90
CA ALA A 310 -0.21 1.88 12.92
C ALA A 310 -1.21 0.84 13.44
N ASP A 311 -2.24 0.55 12.63
CA ASP A 311 -3.07 -0.63 12.82
C ASP A 311 -2.41 -1.85 12.15
N ARG A 312 -1.68 -1.62 11.04
CA ARG A 312 -0.92 -2.62 10.30
C ARG A 312 0.45 -2.06 9.90
N LEU A 313 1.49 -2.90 10.00
CA LEU A 313 2.81 -2.64 9.45
C LEU A 313 3.06 -3.58 8.28
N ALA A 314 3.31 -3.02 7.11
CA ALA A 314 3.73 -3.76 5.93
C ALA A 314 5.25 -3.63 5.78
N ILE A 315 5.95 -4.75 5.85
CA ILE A 315 7.41 -4.76 5.70
C ILE A 315 7.77 -4.61 4.23
N TYR A 316 8.65 -3.67 3.95
CA TYR A 316 9.16 -3.44 2.61
C TYR A 316 10.68 -3.59 2.59
N ALA A 317 11.15 -4.69 2.02
CA ALA A 317 12.57 -4.99 1.82
C ALA A 317 12.79 -5.24 0.32
N PRO A 318 13.40 -4.30 -0.43
CA PRO A 318 13.62 -4.45 -1.88
C PRO A 318 14.85 -5.34 -2.19
N TYR A 319 15.15 -6.29 -1.34
CA TYR A 319 16.22 -7.27 -1.40
C TYR A 319 15.73 -8.56 -0.75
N ALA A 320 16.51 -9.65 -0.84
CA ALA A 320 16.21 -10.89 -0.13
C ALA A 320 16.44 -10.69 1.38
N ALA A 321 15.36 -10.40 2.12
CA ALA A 321 15.43 -10.33 3.57
C ALA A 321 15.57 -11.75 4.16
N PRO A 322 16.34 -11.92 5.25
CA PRO A 322 16.49 -13.22 5.88
C PRO A 322 15.18 -13.70 6.52
N ASP A 323 14.91 -15.00 6.48
CA ASP A 323 13.74 -15.62 7.14
C ASP A 323 13.81 -15.49 8.67
N SER A 324 15.01 -15.29 9.21
CA SER A 324 15.25 -14.95 10.62
C SER A 324 14.75 -13.57 11.04
N LEU A 325 14.27 -12.74 10.10
CA LEU A 325 13.53 -11.54 10.41
C LEU A 325 12.19 -11.94 11.06
N SER A 326 12.28 -12.46 12.27
CA SER A 326 11.13 -12.89 13.06
C SER A 326 10.38 -11.67 13.56
N LEU A 327 9.24 -11.40 12.92
CA LEU A 327 8.31 -10.32 13.28
C LEU A 327 7.21 -10.80 14.21
N ILE A 328 7.24 -12.08 14.61
CA ILE A 328 6.28 -12.71 15.53
C ILE A 328 6.18 -11.92 16.85
N HIS A 329 7.28 -11.36 17.32
CA HIS A 329 7.32 -10.57 18.54
C HIS A 329 6.60 -9.22 18.44
N ILE A 330 6.24 -8.76 17.24
CA ILE A 330 5.46 -7.53 17.06
C ILE A 330 3.97 -7.79 17.26
N SER A 331 3.47 -8.93 16.78
CA SER A 331 2.05 -9.29 16.89
C SER A 331 1.64 -9.80 18.28
N GLU A 332 2.59 -10.25 19.09
CA GLU A 332 2.36 -10.80 20.43
C GLU A 332 3.26 -10.16 21.51
N PRO A 333 3.19 -8.84 21.77
CA PRO A 333 4.04 -8.17 22.76
C PRO A 333 3.79 -8.61 24.20
N THR A 334 2.76 -9.42 24.47
CA THR A 334 2.34 -9.89 25.81
C THR A 334 2.75 -11.33 26.12
N ARG A 335 3.51 -12.00 25.25
CA ARG A 335 4.02 -13.38 25.50
C ARG A 335 5.47 -13.42 26.01
N LEU A 336 5.96 -12.32 26.59
CA LEU A 336 7.18 -12.30 27.40
C LEU A 336 6.85 -12.35 28.89
#